data_832e80d07cb1992475e628f90bbb962f
#
_entry.id   832e80d07cb1992475e628f90bbb962f
#
_cell.length_a   1.000
_cell.length_b   1.000
_cell.length_c   1.000
_cell.angle_alpha   90.00
_cell.angle_beta   90.00
_cell.angle_gamma   90.00
#
_symmetry.space_group_name_H-M   'P 1'
#
loop_
_entity.id
_entity.type
_entity.pdbx_description
1 polymer ?
#
loop_
_entity_poly.entity_id
_entity_poly.type
_entity_poly.pdbx_seq_one_letter_code
_entity_poly.pdbx_strand_id
1 'polypeptide(L)'
;MTEKPKKKSRSGKVYHAKKLKERKDYVKVLGWLASLLLIGYGIASGVWLGILMGLIMALALMLEQRELVTNRGLEVYYDCRVFDYTDVWSWDDITSVHREDQGHPTLVALHFGKGITTRRYCFTKADAEAIMALAKEKNPNISVGDADVVKAKKSPVRKGPTKRSGLL
;
A
#
# COMPACT_ATOMS: atom_id res chain seq x y z
N MET A 1 -10.56 27.81 -17.64
CA MET A 1 -9.21 27.23 -17.74
C MET A 1 -8.55 27.39 -16.38
N THR A 2 -8.67 26.39 -15.51
CA THR A 2 -8.05 26.40 -14.18
C THR A 2 -6.72 25.65 -14.28
N GLU A 3 -5.65 26.44 -14.21
CA GLU A 3 -4.28 25.97 -14.20
C GLU A 3 -4.07 25.06 -12.98
N LYS A 4 -3.78 23.76 -13.21
CA LYS A 4 -3.39 22.83 -12.15
C LYS A 4 -2.15 23.39 -11.45
N PRO A 5 -2.14 23.48 -10.11
CA PRO A 5 -0.98 23.98 -9.39
C PRO A 5 0.24 23.09 -9.71
N LYS A 6 1.25 23.69 -10.34
CA LYS A 6 2.55 23.07 -10.60
C LYS A 6 3.12 22.57 -9.28
N LYS A 7 3.17 21.25 -9.11
CA LYS A 7 3.77 20.56 -7.98
C LYS A 7 5.23 21.01 -7.86
N LYS A 8 5.52 21.83 -6.85
CA LYS A 8 6.84 22.37 -6.54
C LYS A 8 7.84 21.21 -6.49
N SER A 9 8.75 21.16 -7.47
CA SER A 9 9.84 20.17 -7.53
C SER A 9 10.66 20.29 -6.24
N ARG A 10 10.53 19.32 -5.35
CA ARG A 10 11.31 19.23 -4.12
C ARG A 10 12.60 18.51 -4.46
N SER A 11 13.71 19.22 -4.30
CA SER A 11 15.08 18.72 -4.45
C SER A 11 15.30 17.51 -3.51
N GLY A 12 15.20 16.29 -4.05
CA GLY A 12 15.43 15.04 -3.34
C GLY A 12 15.13 13.84 -4.23
N LYS A 13 15.83 12.73 -4.03
CA LYS A 13 15.51 11.47 -4.70
C LYS A 13 14.09 11.03 -4.31
N VAL A 14 13.29 10.67 -5.30
CA VAL A 14 11.92 10.15 -5.14
C VAL A 14 11.94 8.70 -5.61
N TYR A 15 11.54 7.79 -4.73
CA TYR A 15 11.44 6.36 -5.02
C TYR A 15 9.97 6.01 -5.21
N HIS A 16 9.63 5.47 -6.39
CA HIS A 16 8.27 5.06 -6.71
C HIS A 16 8.06 3.60 -6.37
N ALA A 17 7.02 3.30 -5.59
CA ALA A 17 6.61 1.93 -5.38
C ALA A 17 6.11 1.30 -6.69
N LYS A 18 6.48 0.05 -6.91
CA LYS A 18 6.05 -0.73 -8.07
C LYS A 18 4.94 -1.70 -7.68
N LYS A 19 3.89 -1.75 -8.48
CA LYS A 19 2.81 -2.72 -8.29
C LYS A 19 3.28 -4.07 -8.84
N LEU A 20 3.26 -5.11 -8.01
CA LEU A 20 3.57 -6.49 -8.43
C LEU A 20 2.65 -6.99 -9.57
N LYS A 21 1.42 -6.51 -9.58
CA LYS A 21 0.42 -6.87 -10.58
C LYS A 21 -0.39 -5.63 -10.94
N GLU A 22 -0.20 -5.13 -12.13
CA GLU A 22 -1.09 -4.11 -12.67
C GLU A 22 -2.44 -4.73 -13.02
N ARG A 23 -3.52 -3.98 -12.74
CA ARG A 23 -4.86 -4.41 -13.17
C ARG A 23 -4.89 -4.39 -14.69
N LYS A 24 -5.22 -5.51 -15.29
CA LYS A 24 -5.35 -5.63 -16.75
C LYS A 24 -6.45 -4.66 -17.22
N ASP A 25 -6.23 -4.00 -18.34
CA ASP A 25 -7.15 -2.97 -18.86
C ASP A 25 -8.56 -3.47 -19.09
N TYR A 26 -8.71 -4.74 -19.47
CA TYR A 26 -10.04 -5.32 -19.64
C TYR A 26 -10.86 -5.35 -18.33
N VAL A 27 -10.22 -5.47 -17.16
CA VAL A 27 -10.90 -5.43 -15.86
C VAL A 27 -11.47 -4.04 -15.59
N LYS A 28 -10.75 -2.99 -15.99
CA LYS A 28 -11.25 -1.61 -15.89
C LYS A 28 -12.45 -1.40 -16.80
N VAL A 29 -12.35 -1.85 -18.07
CA VAL A 29 -13.44 -1.74 -19.05
C VAL A 29 -14.67 -2.51 -18.59
N LEU A 30 -14.50 -3.75 -18.12
CA LEU A 30 -15.60 -4.56 -17.60
C LEU A 30 -16.25 -3.92 -16.36
N GLY A 31 -15.45 -3.33 -15.48
CA GLY A 31 -15.94 -2.59 -14.33
C GLY A 31 -16.79 -1.38 -14.72
N TRP A 32 -16.37 -0.61 -15.72
CA TRP A 32 -17.15 0.52 -16.23
C TRP A 32 -18.47 0.06 -16.86
N LEU A 33 -18.46 -1.00 -17.65
CA LEU A 33 -19.67 -1.59 -18.22
C LEU A 33 -20.65 -2.06 -17.14
N ALA A 34 -20.16 -2.78 -16.14
CA ALA A 34 -20.98 -3.24 -15.01
C ALA A 34 -21.59 -2.07 -14.21
N SER A 35 -20.80 -1.00 -13.99
CA SER A 35 -21.29 0.22 -13.33
C SER A 35 -22.42 0.88 -14.10
N LEU A 36 -22.27 1.02 -15.43
CA LEU A 36 -23.30 1.61 -16.29
C LEU A 36 -24.58 0.76 -16.34
N LEU A 37 -24.45 -0.58 -16.38
CA LEU A 37 -25.57 -1.51 -16.35
C LEU A 37 -26.35 -1.41 -15.01
N LEU A 38 -25.64 -1.31 -13.88
CA LEU A 38 -26.26 -1.14 -12.57
C LEU A 38 -27.05 0.17 -12.47
N ILE A 39 -26.45 1.27 -12.95
CA ILE A 39 -27.13 2.57 -12.98
C ILE A 39 -28.36 2.53 -13.89
N GLY A 40 -28.22 2.01 -15.13
CA GLY A 40 -29.30 1.89 -16.09
C GLY A 40 -30.45 1.02 -15.58
N TYR A 41 -30.14 -0.13 -14.98
CA TYR A 41 -31.13 -1.01 -14.36
C TYR A 41 -31.81 -0.33 -13.18
N GLY A 42 -31.06 0.38 -12.33
CA GLY A 42 -31.61 1.12 -11.19
C GLY A 42 -32.62 2.21 -11.61
N ILE A 43 -32.32 2.93 -12.71
CA ILE A 43 -33.24 3.93 -13.29
C ILE A 43 -34.47 3.26 -13.86
N ALA A 44 -34.31 2.21 -14.67
CA ALA A 44 -35.42 1.52 -15.33
C ALA A 44 -36.37 0.82 -14.35
N SER A 45 -35.84 0.27 -13.26
CA SER A 45 -36.62 -0.46 -12.24
C SER A 45 -37.07 0.43 -11.08
N GLY A 46 -36.70 1.70 -11.03
CA GLY A 46 -36.97 2.58 -9.90
C GLY A 46 -36.25 2.20 -8.61
N VAL A 47 -35.20 1.35 -8.69
CA VAL A 47 -34.47 0.84 -7.53
C VAL A 47 -33.28 1.74 -7.23
N TRP A 48 -33.40 2.62 -6.26
CA TRP A 48 -32.36 3.58 -5.83
C TRP A 48 -31.04 2.91 -5.45
N LEU A 49 -31.11 1.72 -4.87
CA LEU A 49 -29.92 0.96 -4.47
C LEU A 49 -29.03 0.60 -5.65
N GLY A 50 -29.59 0.29 -6.81
CA GLY A 50 -28.86 0.00 -8.05
C GLY A 50 -28.07 1.22 -8.55
N ILE A 51 -28.69 2.41 -8.49
CA ILE A 51 -28.02 3.67 -8.86
C ILE A 51 -26.87 3.97 -7.91
N LEU A 52 -27.10 3.86 -6.59
CA LEU A 52 -26.10 4.11 -5.57
C LEU A 52 -24.89 3.17 -5.70
N MET A 53 -25.14 1.88 -5.86
CA MET A 53 -24.09 0.88 -6.04
C MET A 53 -23.27 1.10 -7.33
N GLY A 54 -23.95 1.45 -8.42
CA GLY A 54 -23.28 1.79 -9.69
C GLY A 54 -22.39 3.02 -9.57
N LEU A 55 -22.85 4.07 -8.86
CA LEU A 55 -22.07 5.27 -8.60
C LEU A 55 -20.83 4.99 -7.73
N ILE A 56 -20.98 4.22 -6.66
CA ILE A 56 -19.86 3.82 -5.78
C ILE A 56 -18.83 3.04 -6.59
N MET A 57 -19.26 2.12 -7.45
CA MET A 57 -18.38 1.33 -8.29
C MET A 57 -17.64 2.19 -9.32
N ALA A 58 -18.33 3.15 -9.95
CA ALA A 58 -17.70 4.11 -10.86
C ALA A 58 -16.63 4.95 -10.15
N LEU A 59 -16.94 5.44 -8.94
CA LEU A 59 -16.00 6.22 -8.13
C LEU A 59 -14.75 5.40 -7.75
N ALA A 60 -14.95 4.12 -7.37
CA ALA A 60 -13.85 3.20 -7.04
C ALA A 60 -12.93 2.90 -8.23
N LEU A 61 -13.46 2.92 -9.45
CA LEU A 61 -12.68 2.75 -10.69
C LEU A 61 -11.86 4.00 -11.05
N MET A 62 -12.31 5.18 -10.60
CA MET A 62 -11.60 6.45 -10.84
C MET A 62 -10.47 6.70 -9.84
N LEU A 63 -10.41 5.94 -8.74
CA LEU A 63 -9.40 6.13 -7.71
C LEU A 63 -8.06 5.54 -8.17
N GLU A 64 -7.06 6.39 -8.36
CA GLU A 64 -5.67 6.01 -8.54
C GLU A 64 -4.88 6.26 -7.27
N GLN A 65 -4.12 5.25 -6.86
CA GLN A 65 -3.21 5.34 -5.73
C GLN A 65 -1.77 5.25 -6.21
N ARG A 66 -0.94 6.22 -5.76
CA ARG A 66 0.49 6.27 -6.05
C ARG A 66 1.25 6.37 -4.74
N GLU A 67 2.22 5.49 -4.56
CA GLU A 67 3.04 5.45 -3.35
C GLU A 67 4.48 5.87 -3.69
N LEU A 68 4.99 6.79 -2.90
CA LEU A 68 6.32 7.37 -3.06
C LEU A 68 7.05 7.37 -1.73
N VAL A 69 8.36 7.15 -1.79
CA VAL A 69 9.25 7.44 -0.65
C VAL A 69 10.12 8.63 -1.01
N THR A 70 10.13 9.62 -0.14
CA THR A 70 10.84 10.88 -0.32
C THR A 70 11.72 11.18 0.89
N ASN A 71 12.46 12.28 0.86
CA ASN A 71 13.20 12.78 2.02
C ASN A 71 12.31 13.13 3.23
N ARG A 72 11.00 13.24 3.07
CA ARG A 72 10.04 13.52 4.15
C ARG A 72 9.50 12.27 4.81
N GLY A 73 9.54 11.14 4.09
CA GLY A 73 8.96 9.88 4.53
C GLY A 73 8.22 9.15 3.42
N LEU A 74 7.29 8.30 3.83
CA LEU A 74 6.38 7.58 2.94
C LEU A 74 5.18 8.47 2.63
N GLU A 75 4.96 8.77 1.38
CA GLU A 75 3.84 9.57 0.88
C GLU A 75 2.92 8.71 0.01
N VAL A 76 1.65 8.67 0.37
CA VAL A 76 0.62 7.96 -0.40
C VAL A 76 -0.34 8.99 -0.97
N TYR A 77 -0.36 9.08 -2.28
CA TYR A 77 -1.24 9.98 -3.03
C TYR A 77 -2.46 9.20 -3.52
N TYR A 78 -3.62 9.66 -3.12
CA TYR A 78 -4.90 9.23 -3.64
C TYR A 78 -5.39 10.28 -4.62
N ASP A 79 -5.30 9.98 -5.90
CA ASP A 79 -5.74 10.86 -6.99
C ASP A 79 -7.13 10.39 -7.43
N CYS A 80 -8.15 11.15 -7.07
CA CYS A 80 -9.50 10.99 -7.59
C CYS A 80 -9.84 12.26 -8.35
N ARG A 81 -10.49 12.15 -9.50
CA ARG A 81 -10.84 13.32 -10.33
C ARG A 81 -11.62 14.40 -9.58
N VAL A 82 -12.25 14.04 -8.48
CA VAL A 82 -13.11 14.92 -7.67
C VAL A 82 -12.33 15.52 -6.48
N PHE A 83 -11.37 14.77 -5.92
CA PHE A 83 -10.55 15.21 -4.78
C PHE A 83 -9.18 14.52 -4.79
N ASP A 84 -8.18 15.25 -4.31
CA ASP A 84 -6.84 14.74 -4.09
C ASP A 84 -6.60 14.66 -2.59
N TYR A 85 -6.18 13.49 -2.11
CA TYR A 85 -5.78 13.29 -0.72
C TYR A 85 -4.37 12.74 -0.66
N THR A 86 -3.55 13.27 0.26
CA THR A 86 -2.18 12.80 0.48
C THR A 86 -2.03 12.39 1.93
N ASP A 87 -1.68 11.13 2.16
CA ASP A 87 -1.31 10.62 3.47
C ASP A 87 0.22 10.54 3.56
N VAL A 88 0.80 11.22 4.57
CA VAL A 88 2.24 11.32 4.75
C VAL A 88 2.62 10.71 6.09
N TRP A 89 3.48 9.69 6.03
CA TRP A 89 4.15 9.14 7.20
C TRP A 89 5.57 9.72 7.24
N SER A 90 5.81 10.67 8.14
CA SER A 90 7.14 11.25 8.30
C SER A 90 8.14 10.21 8.82
N TRP A 91 9.43 10.42 8.59
CA TRP A 91 10.47 9.53 9.11
C TRP A 91 10.46 9.46 10.64
N ASP A 92 9.99 10.51 11.31
CA ASP A 92 9.88 10.54 12.78
C ASP A 92 8.74 9.63 13.30
N ASP A 93 7.69 9.46 12.49
CA ASP A 93 6.54 8.59 12.81
C ASP A 93 6.82 7.12 12.52
N ILE A 94 7.75 6.83 11.60
CA ILE A 94 8.07 5.47 11.18
C ILE A 94 9.00 4.83 12.22
N THR A 95 8.56 3.74 12.81
CA THR A 95 9.31 3.01 13.85
C THR A 95 10.14 1.86 13.28
N SER A 96 9.75 1.32 12.12
CA SER A 96 10.45 0.19 11.51
C SER A 96 10.35 0.18 10.00
N VAL A 97 11.42 -0.28 9.34
CA VAL A 97 11.46 -0.57 7.91
C VAL A 97 12.08 -1.95 7.73
N HIS A 98 11.29 -2.93 7.32
CA HIS A 98 11.75 -4.31 7.13
C HIS A 98 11.64 -4.72 5.67
N ARG A 99 12.70 -5.34 5.17
CA ARG A 99 12.75 -5.90 3.82
C ARG A 99 12.28 -7.36 3.85
N GLU A 100 11.36 -7.73 2.96
CA GLU A 100 10.93 -9.09 2.71
C GLU A 100 11.28 -9.47 1.26
N ASP A 101 12.19 -10.41 1.07
CA ASP A 101 12.47 -10.96 -0.26
C ASP A 101 11.51 -12.14 -0.52
N GLN A 102 10.68 -11.99 -1.54
CA GLN A 102 9.69 -13.00 -1.94
C GLN A 102 10.18 -13.89 -3.08
N GLY A 103 11.48 -13.90 -3.34
CA GLY A 103 12.05 -14.64 -4.47
C GLY A 103 11.82 -13.99 -5.85
N HIS A 104 11.32 -12.75 -5.89
CA HIS A 104 11.19 -12.05 -7.16
C HIS A 104 12.58 -11.57 -7.64
N PRO A 105 12.92 -11.72 -8.94
CA PRO A 105 14.28 -11.42 -9.42
C PRO A 105 14.69 -9.96 -9.21
N THR A 106 13.77 -9.01 -9.34
CA THR A 106 14.07 -7.57 -9.34
C THR A 106 13.39 -6.77 -8.24
N LEU A 107 12.33 -7.31 -7.62
CA LEU A 107 11.51 -6.59 -6.64
C LEU A 107 11.63 -7.21 -5.26
N VAL A 108 11.57 -6.34 -4.24
CA VAL A 108 11.45 -6.72 -2.83
C VAL A 108 10.32 -5.90 -2.19
N ALA A 109 9.69 -6.47 -1.18
CA ALA A 109 8.70 -5.76 -0.39
C ALA A 109 9.38 -5.06 0.78
N LEU A 110 9.04 -3.79 1.01
CA LEU A 110 9.38 -3.04 2.22
C LEU A 110 8.13 -2.87 3.07
N HIS A 111 8.27 -3.19 4.34
CA HIS A 111 7.26 -3.03 5.36
C HIS A 111 7.59 -1.82 6.20
N PHE A 112 6.77 -0.78 6.13
CA PHE A 112 6.88 0.43 6.94
C PHE A 112 5.95 0.31 8.14
N GLY A 113 6.49 0.31 9.35
CA GLY A 113 5.73 0.26 10.60
C GLY A 113 5.59 1.64 11.23
N LYS A 114 4.36 1.99 11.63
CA LYS A 114 4.03 3.17 12.43
C LYS A 114 3.15 2.73 13.60
N GLY A 115 3.73 2.58 14.78
CA GLY A 115 3.03 2.02 15.92
C GLY A 115 2.51 0.60 15.65
N ILE A 116 1.20 0.40 15.68
CA ILE A 116 0.53 -0.89 15.42
C ILE A 116 0.23 -1.12 13.94
N THR A 117 0.33 -0.09 13.11
CA THR A 117 -0.01 -0.16 11.69
C THR A 117 1.23 -0.45 10.85
N THR A 118 1.10 -1.36 9.90
CA THR A 118 2.16 -1.67 8.94
C THR A 118 1.63 -1.53 7.52
N ARG A 119 2.40 -0.85 6.65
CA ARG A 119 2.13 -0.75 5.22
C ARG A 119 3.23 -1.45 4.45
N ARG A 120 2.84 -2.15 3.39
CA ARG A 120 3.73 -2.93 2.55
C ARG A 120 3.70 -2.42 1.12
N TYR A 121 4.89 -2.10 0.60
CA TYR A 121 5.06 -1.65 -0.78
C TYR A 121 6.25 -2.35 -1.43
N CYS A 122 6.20 -2.53 -2.75
CA CYS A 122 7.27 -3.18 -3.50
C CYS A 122 8.14 -2.14 -4.19
N PHE A 123 9.45 -2.35 -4.09
CA PHE A 123 10.47 -1.51 -4.72
C PHE A 123 11.48 -2.38 -5.47
N THR A 124 12.30 -1.78 -6.32
CA THR A 124 13.47 -2.50 -6.86
C THR A 124 14.47 -2.78 -5.73
N LYS A 125 15.27 -3.84 -5.87
CA LYS A 125 16.29 -4.20 -4.86
C LYS A 125 17.23 -3.02 -4.57
N ALA A 126 17.66 -2.30 -5.60
CA ALA A 126 18.53 -1.12 -5.47
C ALA A 126 17.82 0.05 -4.74
N ASP A 127 16.54 0.32 -5.09
CA ASP A 127 15.78 1.38 -4.41
C ASP A 127 15.51 1.02 -2.95
N ALA A 128 15.25 -0.26 -2.66
CA ALA A 128 15.00 -0.72 -1.29
C ALA A 128 16.22 -0.50 -0.37
N GLU A 129 17.42 -0.79 -0.85
CA GLU A 129 18.66 -0.52 -0.11
C GLU A 129 18.87 0.98 0.12
N ALA A 130 18.64 1.79 -0.91
CA ALA A 130 18.72 3.24 -0.80
C ALA A 130 17.68 3.82 0.18
N ILE A 131 16.44 3.30 0.17
CA ILE A 131 15.37 3.70 1.10
C ILE A 131 15.74 3.31 2.54
N MET A 132 16.29 2.11 2.77
CA MET A 132 16.71 1.66 4.10
C MET A 132 17.87 2.52 4.63
N ALA A 133 18.83 2.90 3.77
CA ALA A 133 19.90 3.82 4.12
C ALA A 133 19.34 5.22 4.46
N LEU A 134 18.43 5.75 3.64
CA LEU A 134 17.75 7.02 3.87
C LEU A 134 16.96 7.01 5.18
N ALA A 135 16.27 5.92 5.49
CA ALA A 135 15.53 5.77 6.73
C ALA A 135 16.43 5.91 7.96
N LYS A 136 17.60 5.25 7.96
CA LYS A 136 18.60 5.36 9.03
C LYS A 136 19.22 6.76 9.13
N GLU A 137 19.44 7.41 7.97
CA GLU A 137 19.97 8.78 7.94
C GLU A 137 19.01 9.79 8.58
N LYS A 138 17.70 9.65 8.27
CA LYS A 138 16.66 10.57 8.72
C LYS A 138 16.22 10.32 10.16
N ASN A 139 16.16 9.05 10.57
CA ASN A 139 15.81 8.69 11.93
C ASN A 139 16.69 7.50 12.40
N PRO A 140 17.75 7.77 13.19
CA PRO A 140 18.64 6.71 13.69
C PRO A 140 17.95 5.66 14.56
N ASN A 141 16.79 5.99 15.15
CA ASN A 141 16.02 5.09 16.00
C ASN A 141 15.15 4.11 15.23
N ILE A 142 15.04 4.24 13.89
CA ILE A 142 14.28 3.31 13.08
C ILE A 142 14.93 1.91 13.12
N SER A 143 14.11 0.90 13.43
CA SER A 143 14.51 -0.50 13.30
C SER A 143 14.53 -0.89 11.82
N VAL A 144 15.72 -1.09 11.25
CA VAL A 144 15.88 -1.51 9.86
C VAL A 144 16.47 -2.91 9.82
N GLY A 145 15.87 -3.82 9.03
CA GLY A 145 16.35 -5.20 8.91
C GLY A 145 15.53 -6.04 7.93
N ASP A 146 15.87 -7.33 7.87
CA ASP A 146 15.13 -8.29 7.06
C ASP A 146 13.95 -8.89 7.86
N ALA A 147 12.79 -9.00 7.24
CA ALA A 147 11.56 -9.47 7.88
C ALA A 147 11.63 -10.93 8.36
N ASP A 148 12.43 -11.75 7.69
CA ASP A 148 12.61 -13.17 8.04
C ASP A 148 13.34 -13.35 9.38
N VAL A 149 14.28 -12.48 9.69
CA VAL A 149 15.00 -12.47 10.98
C VAL A 149 14.05 -12.09 12.13
N VAL A 150 13.07 -11.22 11.87
CA VAL A 150 12.10 -10.77 12.86
C VAL A 150 11.05 -11.85 13.17
N LYS A 151 10.63 -12.62 12.16
CA LYS A 151 9.72 -13.76 12.34
C LYS A 151 10.38 -14.86 13.19
N ALA A 152 11.65 -15.16 12.96
CA ALA A 152 12.40 -16.13 13.75
C ALA A 152 12.54 -15.75 15.24
N LYS A 153 12.63 -14.44 15.54
CA LYS A 153 12.77 -13.94 16.91
C LYS A 153 11.44 -13.88 17.69
N LYS A 154 10.28 -13.93 17.01
CA LYS A 154 8.94 -13.84 17.60
C LYS A 154 8.26 -15.16 17.92
N SER A 155 8.87 -16.31 17.66
CA SER A 155 8.29 -17.62 17.92
C SER A 155 9.07 -18.46 18.93
N PRO A 156 8.95 -18.23 20.25
CA PRO A 156 9.08 -19.33 21.17
C PRO A 156 7.79 -20.13 21.07
N VAL A 157 7.84 -21.24 20.33
CA VAL A 157 6.79 -22.25 20.34
C VAL A 157 6.61 -22.72 21.78
N ARG A 158 5.61 -22.23 22.48
CA ARG A 158 5.11 -22.86 23.70
C ARG A 158 4.50 -24.19 23.28
N LYS A 159 5.30 -25.28 23.40
CA LYS A 159 4.79 -26.64 23.41
C LYS A 159 3.83 -26.71 24.60
N GLY A 160 2.54 -26.77 24.31
CA GLY A 160 1.52 -27.07 25.31
C GLY A 160 1.79 -28.44 25.96
N PRO A 161 1.40 -28.63 27.24
CA PRO A 161 1.64 -29.88 27.94
C PRO A 161 0.89 -31.02 27.25
N THR A 162 1.65 -32.04 26.86
CA THR A 162 1.12 -33.31 26.35
C THR A 162 0.20 -33.89 27.41
N LYS A 163 -1.10 -33.96 27.12
CA LYS A 163 -2.04 -34.76 27.95
C LYS A 163 -1.58 -36.20 27.90
N ARG A 164 -1.01 -36.68 29.01
CA ARG A 164 -0.87 -38.10 29.28
C ARG A 164 -2.28 -38.68 29.46
N SER A 165 -2.72 -39.45 28.48
CA SER A 165 -3.84 -40.39 28.70
C SER A 165 -3.36 -41.46 29.63
N GLY A 166 -3.75 -41.39 30.93
CA GLY A 166 -3.67 -42.51 31.86
C GLY A 166 -4.81 -43.46 31.57
N LEU A 167 -4.43 -44.64 31.19
CA LEU A 167 -5.29 -45.85 31.33
C LEU A 167 -5.53 -46.09 32.81
N LEU A 168 -6.76 -46.30 33.18
CA LEU A 168 -7.27 -47.42 34.00
C LEU A 168 -8.79 -47.49 33.78
#